data_0f6c5e829755138da06d8ed295ba46b9
#
_entry.id   0f6c5e829755138da06d8ed295ba46b9
#
_cell.length_a   1.000
_cell.length_b   1.000
_cell.length_c   1.000
_cell.angle_alpha   90.00
_cell.angle_beta   90.00
_cell.angle_gamma   90.00
#
_symmetry.space_group_name_H-M   'P 1'
#
loop_
_entity.id
_entity.type
_entity.pdbx_description
1 polymer ?
#
loop_
_entity_poly.entity_id
_entity_poly.type
_entity_poly.pdbx_seq_one_letter_code
_entity_poly.pdbx_strand_id
1 'polypeptide(L)'
;MITPTFDNRDGFIWYNGELKPWRESTLHVLSHAVHYGSAVFEGERAYNGKVFKLAEHGQRLIKSGEILDMKVPYSAAELDDAVIETLAANNITDGYIRRIAWRGSEMMGVSAQTTRINVAIATWEWPSYFKPEERLKGIRLALSKWARPAPNTAPTSAKAAGLYMISAVISTAHDPRPMPADLLASRHQ
;
A
#
# COMPACT_ATOMS: atom_id res chain seq x y z
N MET A 1 22.66 -9.46 -12.05
CA MET A 1 21.65 -10.25 -11.35
C MET A 1 20.29 -9.61 -11.65
N ILE A 2 19.31 -10.40 -12.09
CA ILE A 2 17.93 -9.91 -12.29
C ILE A 2 17.33 -9.76 -10.90
N THR A 3 16.87 -8.58 -10.54
CA THR A 3 16.16 -8.36 -9.27
C THR A 3 14.89 -9.22 -9.28
N PRO A 4 14.64 -10.06 -8.26
CA PRO A 4 13.43 -10.86 -8.20
C PRO A 4 12.18 -9.99 -8.30
N THR A 5 11.17 -10.44 -9.03
CA THR A 5 9.87 -9.77 -9.08
C THR A 5 9.17 -9.84 -7.73
N PHE A 6 8.19 -8.96 -7.47
CA PHE A 6 7.53 -8.91 -6.17
C PHE A 6 6.69 -10.16 -5.84
N ASP A 7 6.27 -10.91 -6.83
CA ASP A 7 5.55 -12.17 -6.69
C ASP A 7 6.47 -13.37 -6.42
N ASN A 8 7.75 -13.26 -6.78
CA ASN A 8 8.71 -14.36 -6.68
C ASN A 8 9.88 -14.02 -5.75
N ARG A 9 9.60 -13.95 -4.45
CA ARG A 9 10.58 -13.71 -3.39
C ARG A 9 10.55 -14.83 -2.36
N ASP A 10 11.63 -14.97 -1.63
CA ASP A 10 11.67 -15.79 -0.42
C ASP A 10 11.17 -14.97 0.77
N GLY A 11 10.79 -15.65 1.85
CA GLY A 11 10.30 -15.04 3.08
C GLY A 11 8.81 -15.22 3.29
N PHE A 12 8.24 -14.36 4.12
CA PHE A 12 6.88 -14.49 4.62
C PHE A 12 6.09 -13.19 4.44
N ILE A 13 4.79 -13.35 4.26
CA ILE A 13 3.78 -12.29 4.36
C ILE A 13 2.84 -12.68 5.49
N TRP A 14 2.59 -11.79 6.44
CA TRP A 14 1.50 -11.98 7.38
C TRP A 14 0.17 -11.80 6.64
N TYR A 15 -0.69 -12.81 6.72
CA TYR A 15 -1.91 -12.89 5.94
C TYR A 15 -3.06 -13.45 6.79
N ASN A 16 -4.03 -12.60 7.16
CA ASN A 16 -5.21 -12.98 7.93
C ASN A 16 -4.92 -13.70 9.27
N GLY A 17 -3.88 -13.29 9.98
CA GLY A 17 -3.55 -13.81 11.31
C GLY A 17 -2.39 -14.79 11.36
N GLU A 18 -1.76 -15.11 10.22
CA GLU A 18 -0.65 -16.07 10.16
C GLU A 18 0.45 -15.64 9.18
N LEU A 19 1.66 -16.07 9.41
CA LEU A 19 2.76 -15.94 8.45
C LEU A 19 2.63 -17.01 7.37
N LYS A 20 2.48 -16.60 6.12
CA LYS A 20 2.44 -17.47 4.93
C LYS A 20 3.70 -17.31 4.11
N PRO A 21 4.17 -18.39 3.43
CA PRO A 21 5.22 -18.26 2.44
C PRO A 21 4.87 -17.18 1.42
N TRP A 22 5.84 -16.36 1.03
CA TRP A 22 5.62 -15.21 0.16
C TRP A 22 4.86 -15.58 -1.13
N ARG A 23 5.30 -16.64 -1.82
CA ARG A 23 4.72 -17.08 -3.10
C ARG A 23 3.30 -17.64 -2.99
N GLU A 24 2.89 -18.02 -1.79
CA GLU A 24 1.53 -18.55 -1.53
C GLU A 24 0.54 -17.46 -1.13
N SER A 25 1.05 -16.24 -0.90
CA SER A 25 0.24 -15.09 -0.49
C SER A 25 -0.43 -14.45 -1.70
N THR A 26 -1.44 -15.11 -2.25
CA THR A 26 -2.18 -14.72 -3.45
C THR A 26 -3.63 -14.37 -3.13
N LEU A 27 -4.30 -13.72 -4.05
CA LEU A 27 -5.73 -13.44 -3.97
C LEU A 27 -6.45 -13.94 -5.23
N HIS A 28 -7.73 -14.24 -5.10
CA HIS A 28 -8.54 -14.69 -6.22
C HIS A 28 -8.80 -13.54 -7.20
N VAL A 29 -8.79 -13.80 -8.51
CA VAL A 29 -9.01 -12.78 -9.55
C VAL A 29 -10.38 -12.09 -9.44
N LEU A 30 -11.39 -12.76 -8.89
CA LEU A 30 -12.71 -12.19 -8.62
C LEU A 30 -12.81 -11.51 -7.23
N SER A 31 -11.69 -11.20 -6.57
CA SER A 31 -11.75 -10.36 -5.38
C SER A 31 -12.35 -9.01 -5.73
N HIS A 32 -13.35 -8.57 -4.97
CA HIS A 32 -14.06 -7.32 -5.18
C HIS A 32 -13.11 -6.13 -5.30
N ALA A 33 -12.04 -6.14 -4.52
CA ALA A 33 -11.01 -5.10 -4.57
C ALA A 33 -10.31 -4.97 -5.92
N VAL A 34 -10.16 -6.06 -6.68
CA VAL A 34 -9.52 -6.06 -8.01
C VAL A 34 -10.38 -5.31 -9.03
N HIS A 35 -11.71 -5.42 -8.92
CA HIS A 35 -12.65 -4.84 -9.88
C HIS A 35 -13.12 -3.43 -9.48
N TYR A 36 -13.29 -3.18 -8.19
CA TYR A 36 -13.90 -1.94 -7.68
C TYR A 36 -12.95 -1.08 -6.84
N GLY A 37 -11.69 -1.46 -6.70
CA GLY A 37 -10.71 -0.72 -5.91
C GLY A 37 -11.00 -0.67 -4.41
N SER A 38 -11.83 -1.60 -3.90
CA SER A 38 -12.26 -1.66 -2.50
C SER A 38 -11.17 -2.21 -1.57
N ALA A 39 -10.10 -1.46 -1.48
CA ALA A 39 -8.96 -1.73 -0.62
C ALA A 39 -8.39 -0.43 -0.05
N VAL A 40 -7.82 -0.52 1.15
CA VAL A 40 -7.04 0.54 1.81
C VAL A 40 -5.66 0.01 2.15
N PHE A 41 -4.65 0.87 2.15
CA PHE A 41 -3.29 0.41 2.40
C PHE A 41 -2.44 1.46 3.11
N GLU A 42 -1.34 1.02 3.70
CA GLU A 42 -0.31 1.87 4.27
C GLU A 42 1.06 1.58 3.65
N GLY A 43 1.92 2.57 3.73
CA GLY A 43 3.31 2.46 3.34
C GLY A 43 4.18 3.08 4.42
N GLU A 44 5.04 2.27 5.02
CA GLU A 44 5.84 2.62 6.18
C GLU A 44 7.31 2.28 5.95
N ARG A 45 8.18 2.85 6.77
CA ARG A 45 9.60 2.56 6.73
C ARG A 45 10.09 2.12 8.11
N ALA A 46 10.89 1.07 8.10
CA ALA A 46 11.73 0.70 9.24
C ALA A 46 13.14 1.24 9.05
N TYR A 47 13.75 1.70 10.13
CA TYR A 47 15.12 2.17 10.23
C TYR A 47 15.76 1.60 11.49
N ASN A 48 16.86 0.87 11.37
CA ASN A 48 17.53 0.23 12.50
C ASN A 48 16.54 -0.58 13.40
N GLY A 49 15.65 -1.35 12.78
CA GLY A 49 14.65 -2.17 13.47
C GLY A 49 13.47 -1.41 14.10
N LYS A 50 13.36 -0.09 13.89
CA LYS A 50 12.25 0.74 14.41
C LYS A 50 11.41 1.25 13.26
N VAL A 51 10.10 1.02 13.33
CA VAL A 51 9.15 1.54 12.34
C VAL A 51 8.80 2.99 12.67
N PHE A 52 8.97 3.87 11.70
CA PHE A 52 8.59 5.26 11.85
C PHE A 52 7.07 5.41 11.86
N LYS A 53 6.53 6.03 12.92
CA LYS A 53 5.09 6.32 13.06
C LYS A 53 4.19 5.07 12.99
N LEU A 54 4.62 3.95 13.57
CA LEU A 54 3.93 2.66 13.54
C LEU A 54 2.45 2.77 13.95
N ALA A 55 2.18 3.34 15.11
CA ALA A 55 0.82 3.44 15.65
C ALA A 55 -0.07 4.36 14.81
N GLU A 56 0.46 5.50 14.33
CA GLU A 56 -0.28 6.45 13.50
C GLU A 56 -0.67 5.81 12.14
N HIS A 57 0.21 4.98 11.56
CA HIS A 57 -0.11 4.22 10.35
C HIS A 57 -1.17 3.16 10.60
N GLY A 58 -1.07 2.41 11.72
CA GLY A 58 -2.09 1.44 12.12
C GLY A 58 -3.47 2.08 12.26
N GLN A 59 -3.55 3.18 13.01
CA GLN A 59 -4.79 3.94 13.18
C GLN A 59 -5.35 4.48 11.86
N ARG A 60 -4.49 4.97 10.96
CA ARG A 60 -4.93 5.49 9.66
C ARG A 60 -5.43 4.39 8.73
N LEU A 61 -4.85 3.18 8.77
CA LEU A 61 -5.38 2.03 8.03
C LEU A 61 -6.82 1.72 8.46
N ILE A 62 -7.06 1.61 9.78
CA ILE A 62 -8.40 1.37 10.35
C ILE A 62 -9.36 2.48 9.92
N LYS A 63 -8.97 3.75 10.10
CA LYS A 63 -9.80 4.90 9.72
C LYS A 63 -10.12 4.94 8.23
N SER A 64 -9.15 4.61 7.38
CA SER A 64 -9.37 4.50 5.92
C SER A 64 -10.36 3.37 5.59
N GLY A 65 -10.30 2.26 6.31
CA GLY A 65 -11.27 1.16 6.20
C GLY A 65 -12.69 1.63 6.55
N GLU A 66 -12.87 2.29 7.70
CA GLU A 66 -14.16 2.83 8.14
C GLU A 66 -14.78 3.78 7.12
N ILE A 67 -13.98 4.66 6.51
CA ILE A 67 -14.44 5.60 5.48
C ILE A 67 -14.99 4.87 4.24
N LEU A 68 -14.46 3.67 3.93
CA LEU A 68 -14.94 2.82 2.84
C LEU A 68 -15.96 1.75 3.29
N ASP A 69 -16.54 1.91 4.47
CA ASP A 69 -17.49 0.95 5.06
C ASP A 69 -16.90 -0.49 5.14
N MET A 70 -15.59 -0.57 5.44
CA MET A 70 -14.89 -1.82 5.65
C MET A 70 -14.48 -1.93 7.13
N LYS A 71 -15.08 -2.89 7.83
CA LYS A 71 -14.67 -3.23 9.19
C LYS A 71 -13.43 -4.14 9.14
N VAL A 72 -12.25 -3.58 9.31
CA VAL A 72 -11.00 -4.34 9.42
C VAL A 72 -11.09 -5.26 10.66
N PRO A 73 -10.83 -6.57 10.53
CA PRO A 73 -11.10 -7.54 11.60
C PRO A 73 -10.00 -7.59 12.69
N TYR A 74 -9.11 -6.62 12.70
CA TYR A 74 -8.01 -6.47 13.67
C TYR A 74 -7.98 -5.05 14.21
N SER A 75 -7.55 -4.89 15.46
CA SER A 75 -7.23 -3.58 16.04
C SER A 75 -5.91 -3.02 15.45
N ALA A 76 -5.70 -1.72 15.61
CA ALA A 76 -4.44 -1.10 15.22
C ALA A 76 -3.23 -1.73 15.94
N ALA A 77 -3.38 -2.05 17.25
CA ALA A 77 -2.31 -2.67 18.04
C ALA A 77 -1.95 -4.07 17.54
N GLU A 78 -2.96 -4.93 17.25
CA GLU A 78 -2.71 -6.26 16.66
C GLU A 78 -1.99 -6.17 15.32
N LEU A 79 -2.32 -5.17 14.50
CA LEU A 79 -1.64 -4.93 13.22
C LEU A 79 -0.23 -4.38 13.41
N ASP A 80 0.01 -3.61 14.46
CA ASP A 80 1.35 -3.12 14.82
C ASP A 80 2.26 -4.27 15.26
N ASP A 81 1.75 -5.18 16.08
CA ASP A 81 2.46 -6.39 16.50
C ASP A 81 2.76 -7.29 15.29
N ALA A 82 1.80 -7.46 14.38
CA ALA A 82 1.97 -8.23 13.15
C ALA A 82 3.03 -7.64 12.20
N VAL A 83 3.20 -6.31 12.18
CA VAL A 83 4.30 -5.66 11.45
C VAL A 83 5.65 -6.05 12.04
N ILE A 84 5.79 -5.99 13.37
CA ILE A 84 7.04 -6.35 14.03
C ILE A 84 7.37 -7.84 13.82
N GLU A 85 6.37 -8.72 13.93
CA GLU A 85 6.49 -10.15 13.63
C GLU A 85 6.97 -10.39 12.18
N THR A 86 6.38 -9.69 11.21
CA THR A 86 6.71 -9.85 9.80
C THR A 86 8.13 -9.36 9.48
N LEU A 87 8.55 -8.24 10.07
CA LEU A 87 9.92 -7.74 9.94
C LEU A 87 10.94 -8.74 10.51
N ALA A 88 10.66 -9.29 11.69
CA ALA A 88 11.51 -10.29 12.34
C ALA A 88 11.60 -11.58 11.52
N ALA A 89 10.47 -12.10 11.02
CA ALA A 89 10.41 -13.31 10.20
C ALA A 89 11.20 -13.18 8.89
N ASN A 90 11.31 -11.97 8.35
CA ASN A 90 12.07 -11.67 7.12
C ASN A 90 13.49 -11.14 7.39
N ASN A 91 13.93 -11.06 8.65
CA ASN A 91 15.22 -10.50 9.06
C ASN A 91 15.49 -9.08 8.53
N ILE A 92 14.46 -8.23 8.50
CA ILE A 92 14.54 -6.87 7.97
C ILE A 92 14.66 -5.87 9.12
N THR A 93 15.75 -5.11 9.13
CA THR A 93 15.97 -3.98 10.05
C THR A 93 15.76 -2.64 9.37
N ASP A 94 16.07 -2.57 8.08
CA ASP A 94 15.92 -1.38 7.24
C ASP A 94 15.11 -1.74 6.00
N GLY A 95 13.88 -1.25 5.90
CA GLY A 95 13.02 -1.68 4.81
C GLY A 95 11.72 -0.94 4.71
N TYR A 96 10.89 -1.42 3.80
CA TYR A 96 9.55 -0.93 3.54
C TYR A 96 8.53 -1.91 4.06
N ILE A 97 7.45 -1.38 4.61
CA ILE A 97 6.30 -2.14 5.07
C ILE A 97 5.07 -1.72 4.24
N ARG A 98 4.33 -2.71 3.77
CA ARG A 98 3.04 -2.52 3.12
C ARG A 98 1.96 -3.28 3.87
N ARG A 99 1.10 -2.56 4.58
CA ARG A 99 -0.16 -3.11 5.08
C ARG A 99 -1.24 -2.88 4.02
N ILE A 100 -2.11 -3.85 3.84
CA ILE A 100 -3.28 -3.74 2.97
C ILE A 100 -4.47 -4.45 3.61
N ALA A 101 -5.66 -3.84 3.52
CA ALA A 101 -6.93 -4.48 3.82
C ALA A 101 -7.85 -4.36 2.61
N TRP A 102 -8.55 -5.46 2.24
CA TRP A 102 -9.34 -5.49 1.01
C TRP A 102 -10.57 -6.40 1.13
N ARG A 103 -11.60 -6.10 0.33
CA ARG A 103 -12.77 -6.96 0.18
C ARG A 103 -12.45 -8.19 -0.67
N GLY A 104 -12.86 -9.35 -0.17
CA GLY A 104 -12.62 -10.66 -0.79
C GLY A 104 -13.49 -10.95 -2.02
N SER A 105 -13.66 -12.22 -2.32
CA SER A 105 -14.29 -12.73 -3.56
C SER A 105 -15.64 -13.40 -3.34
N GLU A 106 -16.26 -13.22 -2.17
CA GLU A 106 -17.53 -13.86 -1.81
C GLU A 106 -18.72 -13.27 -2.56
N MET A 107 -18.58 -12.03 -3.08
CA MET A 107 -19.61 -11.33 -3.82
C MET A 107 -19.01 -10.41 -4.89
N MET A 108 -19.68 -10.32 -6.06
CA MET A 108 -19.27 -9.48 -7.18
C MET A 108 -20.21 -8.31 -7.47
N GLY A 109 -21.31 -8.17 -6.74
CA GLY A 109 -22.18 -6.98 -6.86
C GLY A 109 -21.47 -5.73 -6.36
N VAL A 110 -21.86 -4.55 -6.86
CA VAL A 110 -21.31 -3.25 -6.41
C VAL A 110 -21.45 -3.09 -4.89
N SER A 111 -22.60 -3.50 -4.33
CA SER A 111 -22.78 -3.63 -2.89
C SER A 111 -22.06 -4.88 -2.39
N ALA A 112 -21.02 -4.70 -1.61
CA ALA A 112 -20.11 -5.76 -1.18
C ALA A 112 -20.14 -5.98 0.35
N GLN A 113 -21.27 -5.72 0.97
CA GLN A 113 -21.44 -5.72 2.44
C GLN A 113 -21.13 -7.07 3.09
N THR A 114 -21.38 -8.18 2.39
CA THR A 114 -21.19 -9.54 2.88
C THR A 114 -19.80 -10.12 2.56
N THR A 115 -18.93 -9.36 1.90
CA THR A 115 -17.56 -9.82 1.62
C THR A 115 -16.72 -9.82 2.89
N ARG A 116 -15.88 -10.84 3.01
CA ARG A 116 -14.82 -10.89 4.04
C ARG A 116 -13.81 -9.77 3.79
N ILE A 117 -13.38 -9.11 4.85
CA ILE A 117 -12.23 -8.21 4.80
C ILE A 117 -10.98 -9.02 5.09
N ASN A 118 -10.10 -9.07 4.12
CA ASN A 118 -8.78 -9.70 4.24
C ASN A 118 -7.74 -8.65 4.59
N VAL A 119 -6.67 -9.07 5.28
CA VAL A 119 -5.55 -8.20 5.63
C VAL A 119 -4.25 -8.91 5.34
N ALA A 120 -3.28 -8.20 4.77
CA ALA A 120 -1.92 -8.69 4.63
C ALA A 120 -0.89 -7.61 4.95
N ILE A 121 0.27 -8.05 5.42
CA ILE A 121 1.43 -7.22 5.72
C ILE A 121 2.65 -7.84 5.06
N ALA A 122 3.24 -7.13 4.11
CA ALA A 122 4.47 -7.52 3.43
C ALA A 122 5.60 -6.58 3.81
N THR A 123 6.81 -7.11 3.99
CA THR A 123 8.00 -6.32 4.31
C THR A 123 9.15 -6.71 3.40
N TRP A 124 9.91 -5.74 2.92
CA TRP A 124 11.07 -6.01 2.06
C TRP A 124 12.11 -4.90 2.18
N GLU A 125 13.35 -5.25 1.90
CA GLU A 125 14.40 -4.25 1.75
C GLU A 125 14.09 -3.34 0.56
N TRP A 126 14.09 -2.03 0.81
CA TRP A 126 13.91 -1.04 -0.24
C TRP A 126 14.97 0.04 -0.10
N PRO A 127 15.92 0.09 -1.01
CA PRO A 127 16.95 1.13 -1.03
C PRO A 127 16.30 2.52 -1.21
N SER A 128 17.05 3.56 -0.86
CA SER A 128 16.62 4.93 -1.14
C SER A 128 16.43 5.11 -2.65
N TYR A 129 15.33 5.78 -3.05
CA TYR A 129 15.03 6.10 -4.45
C TYR A 129 16.14 6.94 -5.13
N PHE A 130 16.86 7.72 -4.33
CA PHE A 130 17.87 8.64 -4.81
C PHE A 130 19.22 8.41 -4.13
N LYS A 131 20.28 8.49 -4.90
CA LYS A 131 21.62 8.61 -4.33
C LYS A 131 21.72 9.90 -3.52
N PRO A 132 22.52 9.95 -2.43
CA PRO A 132 22.64 11.14 -1.59
C PRO A 132 22.94 12.43 -2.39
N GLU A 133 23.79 12.33 -3.40
CA GLU A 133 24.22 13.45 -4.24
C GLU A 133 23.06 13.97 -5.13
N GLU A 134 22.16 13.09 -5.55
CA GLU A 134 21.00 13.44 -6.37
C GLU A 134 19.90 14.09 -5.53
N ARG A 135 19.77 13.69 -4.26
CA ARG A 135 18.79 14.29 -3.34
C ARG A 135 19.04 15.79 -3.14
N LEU A 136 20.32 16.23 -3.13
CA LEU A 136 20.67 17.65 -2.97
C LEU A 136 20.34 18.48 -4.22
N LYS A 137 20.28 17.86 -5.40
CA LYS A 137 19.94 18.55 -6.66
C LYS A 137 18.44 18.77 -6.82
N GLY A 138 17.61 18.12 -5.99
CA GLY A 138 16.17 18.12 -6.14
C GLY A 138 15.73 17.31 -7.35
N ILE A 139 14.50 17.53 -7.78
CA ILE A 139 13.83 16.73 -8.80
C ILE A 139 13.03 17.61 -9.73
N ARG A 140 12.80 17.12 -10.95
CA ARG A 140 11.94 17.81 -11.92
C ARG A 140 10.48 17.45 -11.66
N LEU A 141 9.62 18.44 -11.57
CA LEU A 141 8.18 18.29 -11.45
C LEU A 141 7.50 18.73 -12.73
N ALA A 142 6.49 17.95 -13.15
CA ALA A 142 5.57 18.34 -14.20
C ALA A 142 4.16 18.51 -13.61
N LEU A 143 3.41 19.47 -14.13
CA LEU A 143 2.00 19.62 -13.77
C LEU A 143 1.18 18.57 -14.54
N SER A 144 0.43 17.77 -13.77
CA SER A 144 -0.51 16.83 -14.37
C SER A 144 -1.75 17.55 -14.90
N LYS A 145 -2.30 17.04 -16.02
CA LYS A 145 -3.63 17.42 -16.49
C LYS A 145 -4.77 16.77 -15.67
N TRP A 146 -4.45 15.71 -14.94
CA TRP A 146 -5.40 15.04 -14.06
C TRP A 146 -5.27 15.58 -12.66
N ALA A 147 -6.40 15.90 -12.02
CA ALA A 147 -6.47 16.30 -10.63
C ALA A 147 -7.01 15.16 -9.77
N ARG A 148 -6.61 15.11 -8.51
CA ARG A 148 -7.26 14.23 -7.53
C ARG A 148 -8.72 14.68 -7.35
N PRO A 149 -9.64 13.74 -7.06
CA PRO A 149 -11.01 14.10 -6.72
C PRO A 149 -11.08 15.11 -5.58
N ALA A 150 -11.98 16.06 -5.67
CA ALA A 150 -12.26 16.98 -4.59
C ALA A 150 -12.88 16.24 -3.38
N PRO A 151 -12.78 16.77 -2.15
CA PRO A 151 -13.27 16.11 -0.92
C PRO A 151 -14.76 15.75 -0.95
N ASN A 152 -15.56 16.43 -1.75
CA ASN A 152 -17.00 16.19 -1.93
C ASN A 152 -17.34 15.25 -3.09
N THR A 153 -16.37 14.74 -3.84
CA THR A 153 -16.59 13.90 -5.02
C THR A 153 -16.09 12.45 -4.84
N ALA A 154 -15.26 12.21 -3.84
CA ALA A 154 -14.73 10.89 -3.49
C ALA A 154 -14.25 10.87 -2.03
N PRO A 155 -14.12 9.70 -1.39
CA PRO A 155 -13.64 9.58 -0.01
C PRO A 155 -12.13 9.84 0.10
N THR A 156 -11.69 11.05 -0.25
CA THR A 156 -10.27 11.44 -0.42
C THR A 156 -9.47 11.44 0.87
N SER A 157 -10.12 11.42 2.04
CA SER A 157 -9.47 11.27 3.35
C SER A 157 -9.03 9.83 3.65
N ALA A 158 -9.55 8.83 2.90
CA ALA A 158 -9.08 7.46 2.97
C ALA A 158 -7.84 7.23 2.09
N LYS A 159 -6.88 6.44 2.59
CA LYS A 159 -5.79 5.95 1.75
C LYS A 159 -6.26 4.72 0.97
N ALA A 160 -7.16 4.96 0.02
CA ALA A 160 -7.86 3.95 -0.76
C ALA A 160 -7.16 3.63 -2.08
N ALA A 161 -7.07 2.34 -2.43
CA ALA A 161 -6.41 1.88 -3.66
C ALA A 161 -7.05 2.46 -4.93
N GLY A 162 -8.38 2.55 -4.97
CA GLY A 162 -9.12 3.12 -6.10
C GLY A 162 -8.81 4.58 -6.41
N LEU A 163 -8.24 5.33 -5.47
CA LEU A 163 -7.83 6.73 -5.67
C LEU A 163 -6.44 6.88 -6.29
N TYR A 164 -5.69 5.78 -6.44
CA TYR A 164 -4.31 5.80 -6.94
C TYR A 164 -4.19 5.59 -8.46
N MET A 165 -5.28 5.29 -9.16
CA MET A 165 -5.27 5.14 -10.62
C MET A 165 -4.73 6.39 -11.35
N ILE A 166 -5.05 7.58 -10.84
CA ILE A 166 -4.57 8.86 -11.41
C ILE A 166 -3.05 8.93 -11.31
N SER A 167 -2.49 8.58 -10.15
CA SER A 167 -1.03 8.56 -9.95
C SER A 167 -0.34 7.56 -10.88
N ALA A 168 -0.93 6.38 -11.09
CA ALA A 168 -0.40 5.37 -12.01
C ALA A 168 -0.39 5.89 -13.45
N VAL A 169 -1.50 6.47 -13.93
CA VAL A 169 -1.60 7.03 -15.30
C VAL A 169 -0.59 8.15 -15.53
N ILE A 170 -0.35 9.00 -14.54
CA ILE A 170 0.60 10.10 -14.67
C ILE A 170 2.04 9.59 -14.72
N SER A 171 2.40 8.59 -13.89
CA SER A 171 3.74 8.01 -13.91
C SER A 171 4.07 7.29 -15.22
N THR A 172 3.06 6.78 -15.93
CA THR A 172 3.26 6.08 -17.21
C THR A 172 3.21 7.01 -18.42
N ALA A 173 2.57 8.18 -18.33
CA ALA A 173 2.32 9.07 -19.45
C ALA A 173 3.45 10.08 -19.73
N HIS A 174 4.46 10.17 -18.88
CA HIS A 174 5.49 11.21 -19.01
C HIS A 174 6.90 10.62 -19.08
N ASP A 175 7.53 10.89 -20.23
CA ASP A 175 8.94 10.71 -20.55
C ASP A 175 9.47 9.26 -20.59
N PRO A 176 9.97 8.79 -21.77
CA PRO A 176 10.65 7.50 -21.91
C PRO A 176 11.94 7.40 -21.08
N ARG A 177 12.38 8.47 -20.44
CA ARG A 177 13.43 8.43 -19.42
C ARG A 177 12.82 8.11 -18.07
N PRO A 178 13.42 7.19 -17.28
CA PRO A 178 12.88 6.84 -15.97
C PRO A 178 12.83 8.08 -15.07
N MET A 179 11.65 8.66 -14.96
CA MET A 179 11.37 9.64 -13.90
C MET A 179 11.08 8.87 -12.62
N PRO A 180 11.65 9.27 -11.49
CA PRO A 180 11.23 8.72 -10.22
C PRO A 180 9.73 8.92 -10.04
N ALA A 181 9.01 7.85 -9.75
CA ALA A 181 7.55 7.77 -9.73
C ALA A 181 6.84 8.65 -8.68
N ASP A 182 7.58 9.45 -7.90
CA ASP A 182 7.11 10.01 -6.63
C ASP A 182 6.63 11.46 -6.72
N LEU A 183 6.55 12.01 -7.93
CA LEU A 183 6.47 13.45 -8.10
C LEU A 183 5.25 13.91 -8.85
N LEU A 184 4.14 13.61 -8.23
CA LEU A 184 2.86 14.12 -8.68
C LEU A 184 2.38 15.21 -7.74
N ALA A 185 2.80 16.45 -8.03
CA ALA A 185 2.13 17.60 -7.46
C ALA A 185 0.71 17.67 -8.05
N SER A 186 -0.27 17.16 -7.32
CA SER A 186 -1.67 17.43 -7.62
C SER A 186 -2.01 18.85 -7.17
N ARG A 187 -2.56 19.69 -8.03
CA ARG A 187 -3.22 20.90 -7.60
C ARG A 187 -4.41 20.53 -6.73
N HIS A 188 -4.40 20.99 -5.50
CA HIS A 188 -5.64 21.17 -4.74
C HIS A 188 -6.31 22.44 -5.30
N GLN A 189 -7.44 22.29 -5.92
CA GLN A 189 -8.42 23.36 -6.07
C GLN A 189 -9.34 23.34 -4.87
#